data_3f4aaebab1d00d2da0abdd9ab607f300
#
_entry.id   3f4aaebab1d00d2da0abdd9ab607f300
#
_cell.length_a   1.000
_cell.length_b   1.000
_cell.length_c   1.000
_cell.angle_alpha   90.00
_cell.angle_beta   90.00
_cell.angle_gamma   90.00
#
_symmetry.space_group_name_H-M   'P 1'
#
loop_
_entity.id
_entity.type
_entity.pdbx_description
1 polymer ?
#
loop_
_entity_poly.entity_id
_entity_poly.type
_entity_poly.pdbx_seq_one_letter_code
_entity_poly.pdbx_strand_id
1 'polypeptide(L)'
;MNNKIFREKTIEQLSSPEQLSGYLKVTGPGVWFVLIGIIVLLAGMLVWGTFGQVISTVTVPASVSGGTLSCYILGADLAEADQEVEITIGDILVEAKMEDAKTRIMSADDDPHLYASQYLSAGKEVKVLTAPTDLADGFYSAKVTSEIIRPISLLFANH
;
A
#
# COMPACT_ATOMS: atom_id res chain seq x y z
N MET A 1 2.96 69.73 32.09
CA MET A 1 2.11 69.31 33.22
C MET A 1 0.99 68.50 32.64
N ASN A 2 0.83 67.28 33.02
CA ASN A 2 -0.21 66.28 32.70
C ASN A 2 0.31 64.94 32.11
N ASN A 3 1.52 64.51 32.53
CA ASN A 3 1.98 63.17 32.15
C ASN A 3 1.58 62.04 33.16
N LYS A 4 0.86 62.41 34.24
CA LYS A 4 0.53 61.47 35.29
C LYS A 4 -0.74 60.67 35.03
N ILE A 5 -1.70 61.25 34.27
CA ILE A 5 -3.01 60.66 34.01
C ILE A 5 -2.94 59.52 32.98
N PHE A 6 -2.00 59.60 32.02
CA PHE A 6 -1.84 58.54 31.02
C PHE A 6 -1.15 57.29 31.55
N ARG A 7 -0.35 57.44 32.61
CA ARG A 7 0.43 56.31 33.16
C ARG A 7 -0.38 55.43 34.10
N GLU A 8 -1.35 56.00 34.80
CA GLU A 8 -2.22 55.24 35.71
C GLU A 8 -3.24 54.41 34.91
N LYS A 9 -3.86 54.98 33.86
CA LYS A 9 -4.79 54.23 33.00
C LYS A 9 -4.15 53.06 32.27
N THR A 10 -2.88 53.15 31.91
CA THR A 10 -2.18 52.07 31.21
C THR A 10 -1.75 50.94 32.16
N ILE A 11 -1.46 51.28 33.41
CA ILE A 11 -1.10 50.26 34.41
C ILE A 11 -2.35 49.54 34.94
N GLU A 12 -3.46 50.25 35.09
CA GLU A 12 -4.70 49.66 35.51
C GLU A 12 -5.32 48.70 34.47
N GLN A 13 -5.06 48.96 33.19
CA GLN A 13 -5.45 48.03 32.09
C GLN A 13 -4.56 46.78 32.03
N LEU A 14 -3.33 46.85 32.52
CA LEU A 14 -2.39 45.71 32.52
C LEU A 14 -2.49 44.80 33.75
N SER A 15 -3.14 45.27 34.83
CA SER A 15 -3.20 44.55 36.12
C SER A 15 -4.58 43.94 36.43
N SER A 16 -5.56 44.05 35.53
CA SER A 16 -6.87 43.44 35.76
C SER A 16 -6.83 41.94 35.47
N PRO A 17 -6.94 41.07 36.46
CA PRO A 17 -6.97 39.62 36.27
C PRO A 17 -8.15 39.17 35.45
N GLU A 18 -9.15 40.03 35.22
CA GLU A 18 -10.31 39.73 34.36
C GLU A 18 -9.97 39.70 32.88
N GLN A 19 -8.92 40.40 32.42
CA GLN A 19 -8.50 40.31 31.02
C GLN A 19 -7.75 39.02 30.69
N LEU A 20 -7.04 38.43 31.66
CA LEU A 20 -6.44 37.10 31.53
C LEU A 20 -7.51 36.00 31.37
N SER A 21 -8.66 36.16 32.00
CA SER A 21 -9.78 35.25 31.89
C SER A 21 -10.45 35.31 30.49
N GLY A 22 -10.38 36.48 29.82
CA GLY A 22 -10.87 36.65 28.44
C GLY A 22 -10.01 35.92 27.40
N TYR A 23 -8.72 35.84 27.61
CA TYR A 23 -7.79 35.08 26.76
C TYR A 23 -7.86 33.57 27.00
N LEU A 24 -8.30 33.12 28.17
CA LEU A 24 -8.50 31.70 28.49
C LEU A 24 -9.86 31.15 28.03
N LYS A 25 -10.74 31.98 27.47
CA LYS A 25 -12.02 31.54 26.90
C LYS A 25 -11.84 30.99 25.48
N VAL A 26 -10.83 30.17 25.28
CA VAL A 26 -10.53 29.47 24.00
C VAL A 26 -11.49 28.29 23.76
N THR A 27 -12.35 27.96 24.71
CA THR A 27 -13.28 26.85 24.61
C THR A 27 -14.69 27.29 24.23
N GLY A 28 -14.81 27.96 23.07
CA GLY A 28 -16.11 28.09 22.42
C GLY A 28 -16.60 26.71 21.91
N PRO A 29 -17.90 26.46 21.85
CA PRO A 29 -18.45 25.19 21.35
C PRO A 29 -17.88 24.82 19.98
N GLY A 30 -17.54 25.80 19.14
CA GLY A 30 -16.91 25.58 17.84
C GLY A 30 -15.55 24.89 17.91
N VAL A 31 -14.74 25.19 18.93
CA VAL A 31 -13.41 24.55 19.11
C VAL A 31 -13.56 23.07 19.46
N TRP A 32 -14.59 22.72 20.23
CA TRP A 32 -14.91 21.33 20.55
C TRP A 32 -15.33 20.53 19.34
N PHE A 33 -16.11 21.10 18.43
CA PHE A 33 -16.48 20.43 17.18
C PHE A 33 -15.27 20.19 16.28
N VAL A 34 -14.35 21.14 16.17
CA VAL A 34 -13.10 20.97 15.43
C VAL A 34 -12.24 19.89 16.06
N LEU A 35 -12.10 19.89 17.39
CA LEU A 35 -11.31 18.87 18.10
C LEU A 35 -11.88 17.47 17.91
N ILE A 36 -13.19 17.31 18.05
CA ILE A 36 -13.87 16.03 17.79
C ILE A 36 -13.64 15.60 16.34
N GLY A 37 -13.78 16.52 15.37
CA GLY A 37 -13.53 16.24 13.96
C GLY A 37 -12.11 15.71 13.71
N ILE A 38 -11.09 16.33 14.33
CA ILE A 38 -9.69 15.89 14.23
C ILE A 38 -9.52 14.49 14.86
N ILE A 39 -10.11 14.25 16.03
CA ILE A 39 -10.04 12.94 16.70
C ILE A 39 -10.67 11.85 15.83
N VAL A 40 -11.85 12.10 15.26
CA VAL A 40 -12.54 11.14 14.38
C VAL A 40 -11.70 10.86 13.12
N LEU A 41 -11.11 11.90 12.53
CA LEU A 41 -10.23 11.75 11.36
C LEU A 41 -8.99 10.91 11.69
N LEU A 42 -8.33 11.19 12.80
CA LEU A 42 -7.16 10.42 13.24
C LEU A 42 -7.51 8.98 13.57
N ALA A 43 -8.65 8.75 14.24
CA ALA A 43 -9.14 7.41 14.53
C ALA A 43 -9.47 6.65 13.23
N GLY A 44 -10.13 7.30 12.28
CA GLY A 44 -10.40 6.72 10.96
C GLY A 44 -9.13 6.36 10.20
N MET A 45 -8.11 7.22 10.26
CA MET A 45 -6.82 6.97 9.63
C MET A 45 -6.06 5.80 10.29
N LEU A 46 -6.14 5.67 11.62
CA LEU A 46 -5.58 4.53 12.34
C LEU A 46 -6.29 3.23 11.97
N VAL A 47 -7.62 3.23 11.95
CA VAL A 47 -8.41 2.04 11.55
C VAL A 47 -8.05 1.64 10.12
N TRP A 48 -8.02 2.61 9.19
CA TRP A 48 -7.65 2.32 7.81
C TRP A 48 -6.19 1.81 7.70
N GLY A 49 -5.25 2.37 8.45
CA GLY A 49 -3.85 1.95 8.45
C GLY A 49 -3.64 0.52 8.97
N THR A 50 -4.51 0.05 9.88
CA THR A 50 -4.43 -1.30 10.46
C THR A 50 -5.17 -2.34 9.62
N PHE A 51 -6.33 -2.01 9.09
CA PHE A 51 -7.19 -2.95 8.35
C PHE A 51 -7.10 -2.77 6.83
N GLY A 52 -6.63 -1.61 6.36
CA GLY A 52 -6.37 -1.36 4.95
C GLY A 52 -5.27 -2.28 4.41
N GLN A 53 -5.43 -2.69 3.15
CA GLN A 53 -4.44 -3.47 2.42
C GLN A 53 -4.14 -2.75 1.10
N VAL A 54 -2.86 -2.62 0.78
CA VAL A 54 -2.41 -2.17 -0.52
C VAL A 54 -1.89 -3.38 -1.27
N ILE A 55 -2.58 -3.74 -2.34
CA ILE A 55 -2.23 -4.88 -3.18
C ILE A 55 -1.36 -4.37 -4.31
N SER A 56 -0.15 -4.89 -4.41
CA SER A 56 0.75 -4.65 -5.54
C SER A 56 0.61 -5.79 -6.53
N THR A 57 0.42 -5.48 -7.80
CA THR A 57 0.30 -6.48 -8.87
C THR A 57 1.37 -6.27 -9.92
N VAL A 58 1.97 -7.34 -10.38
CA VAL A 58 2.94 -7.34 -11.48
C VAL A 58 2.35 -8.08 -12.66
N THR A 59 2.50 -7.51 -13.86
CA THR A 59 2.09 -8.17 -15.10
C THR A 59 3.22 -9.06 -15.59
N VAL A 60 2.96 -10.34 -15.69
CA VAL A 60 3.94 -11.36 -16.06
C VAL A 60 3.47 -12.17 -17.26
N PRO A 61 4.39 -12.72 -18.08
CA PRO A 61 4.03 -13.66 -19.11
C PRO A 61 3.60 -15.00 -18.51
N ALA A 62 2.60 -15.60 -19.11
CA ALA A 62 2.07 -16.89 -18.71
C ALA A 62 1.84 -17.76 -19.94
N SER A 63 1.98 -19.06 -19.77
CA SER A 63 1.63 -20.05 -20.80
C SER A 63 0.65 -21.08 -20.25
N VAL A 64 -0.30 -21.49 -21.07
CA VAL A 64 -1.22 -22.58 -20.77
C VAL A 64 -0.90 -23.74 -21.71
N SER A 65 -0.70 -24.90 -21.13
CA SER A 65 -0.49 -26.13 -21.87
C SER A 65 -1.10 -27.32 -21.13
N GLY A 66 -1.97 -28.06 -21.82
CA GLY A 66 -2.59 -29.25 -21.25
C GLY A 66 -3.40 -29.00 -19.98
N GLY A 67 -4.12 -27.87 -19.89
CA GLY A 67 -4.91 -27.49 -18.71
C GLY A 67 -4.10 -27.02 -17.50
N THR A 68 -2.81 -26.72 -17.71
CA THR A 68 -1.93 -26.18 -16.67
C THR A 68 -1.45 -24.80 -17.07
N LEU A 69 -1.73 -23.82 -16.23
CA LEU A 69 -1.20 -22.46 -16.31
C LEU A 69 0.21 -22.43 -15.70
N SER A 70 1.15 -21.83 -16.39
CA SER A 70 2.51 -21.57 -15.90
C SER A 70 2.80 -20.08 -16.01
N CYS A 71 2.99 -19.41 -14.86
CA CYS A 71 3.35 -17.99 -14.77
C CYS A 71 4.82 -17.85 -14.43
N TYR A 72 5.52 -16.98 -15.16
CA TYR A 72 6.96 -16.77 -15.03
C TYR A 72 7.23 -15.44 -14.35
N ILE A 73 7.70 -15.46 -13.10
CA ILE A 73 7.85 -14.29 -12.25
C ILE A 73 9.32 -14.14 -11.87
N LEU A 74 9.88 -12.92 -11.97
CA LEU A 74 11.22 -12.63 -11.48
C LEU A 74 11.28 -12.81 -9.96
N GLY A 75 12.33 -13.45 -9.46
CA GLY A 75 12.45 -13.77 -8.04
C GLY A 75 12.41 -12.55 -7.10
N ALA A 76 12.79 -11.37 -7.61
CA ALA A 76 12.75 -10.11 -6.85
C ALA A 76 11.34 -9.53 -6.66
N ASP A 77 10.38 -9.97 -7.48
CA ASP A 77 9.02 -9.40 -7.52
C ASP A 77 8.00 -10.23 -6.72
N LEU A 78 8.47 -11.21 -5.95
CA LEU A 78 7.60 -12.11 -5.22
C LEU A 78 7.62 -11.87 -3.72
N ALA A 79 6.43 -11.82 -3.14
CA ALA A 79 6.20 -11.87 -1.70
C ALA A 79 6.73 -13.18 -1.05
N GLU A 80 6.88 -13.15 0.26
CA GLU A 80 7.37 -14.29 1.05
C GLU A 80 6.57 -15.58 0.85
N ALA A 81 7.24 -16.70 0.99
CA ALA A 81 6.86 -18.04 0.53
C ALA A 81 5.54 -18.66 1.06
N ASP A 82 4.87 -18.05 2.02
CA ASP A 82 3.66 -18.60 2.69
C ASP A 82 2.34 -17.99 2.20
N GLN A 83 2.34 -17.18 1.13
CA GLN A 83 1.13 -16.49 0.69
C GLN A 83 0.48 -17.17 -0.51
N GLU A 84 -0.86 -17.25 -0.47
CA GLU A 84 -1.68 -17.51 -1.62
C GLU A 84 -1.55 -16.33 -2.59
N VAL A 85 -1.25 -16.64 -3.84
CA VAL A 85 -1.04 -15.67 -4.91
C VAL A 85 -2.23 -15.73 -5.85
N GLU A 86 -2.90 -14.60 -6.00
CA GLU A 86 -3.96 -14.45 -6.99
C GLU A 86 -3.37 -14.13 -8.36
N ILE A 87 -3.73 -14.95 -9.33
CA ILE A 87 -3.34 -14.78 -10.73
C ILE A 87 -4.59 -14.41 -11.53
N THR A 88 -4.60 -13.22 -12.11
CA THR A 88 -5.71 -12.78 -12.96
C THR A 88 -5.30 -12.80 -14.43
N ILE A 89 -6.06 -13.49 -15.27
CA ILE A 89 -5.89 -13.53 -16.71
C ILE A 89 -7.18 -13.09 -17.37
N GLY A 90 -7.20 -11.87 -17.92
CA GLY A 90 -8.44 -11.25 -18.37
C GLY A 90 -9.43 -11.10 -17.22
N ASP A 91 -10.55 -11.81 -17.28
CA ASP A 91 -11.58 -11.83 -16.23
C ASP A 91 -11.55 -13.12 -15.38
N ILE A 92 -10.58 -14.00 -15.61
CA ILE A 92 -10.45 -15.27 -14.90
C ILE A 92 -9.45 -15.12 -13.77
N LEU A 93 -9.89 -15.48 -12.57
CA LEU A 93 -9.06 -15.49 -11.36
C LEU A 93 -8.68 -16.94 -11.07
N VAL A 94 -7.38 -17.18 -10.91
CA VAL A 94 -6.80 -18.47 -10.55
C VAL A 94 -5.96 -18.28 -9.28
N GLU A 95 -6.19 -19.11 -8.29
CA GLU A 95 -5.41 -19.11 -7.06
C GLU A 95 -4.26 -20.10 -7.17
N ALA A 96 -3.06 -19.67 -6.83
CA ALA A 96 -1.87 -20.50 -6.80
C ALA A 96 -1.12 -20.31 -5.47
N LYS A 97 -0.47 -21.36 -5.00
CA LYS A 97 0.36 -21.30 -3.78
C LYS A 97 1.81 -21.10 -4.15
N MET A 98 2.47 -20.19 -3.44
CA MET A 98 3.91 -19.92 -3.61
C MET A 98 4.79 -21.14 -3.28
N GLU A 99 4.29 -22.03 -2.42
CA GLU A 99 4.97 -23.27 -2.04
C GLU A 99 5.22 -24.20 -3.25
N ASP A 100 4.37 -24.08 -4.29
CA ASP A 100 4.48 -24.84 -5.53
C ASP A 100 5.38 -24.19 -6.59
N ALA A 101 5.96 -23.03 -6.30
CA ALA A 101 6.80 -22.30 -7.24
C ALA A 101 8.15 -22.99 -7.45
N LYS A 102 8.43 -23.35 -8.69
CA LYS A 102 9.73 -23.93 -9.10
C LYS A 102 10.66 -22.85 -9.61
N THR A 103 11.88 -22.82 -9.08
CA THR A 103 12.91 -21.91 -9.58
C THR A 103 13.54 -22.48 -10.85
N ARG A 104 13.66 -21.64 -11.88
CA ARG A 104 14.24 -21.98 -13.16
C ARG A 104 15.05 -20.81 -13.71
N ILE A 105 16.12 -21.10 -14.45
CA ILE A 105 16.85 -20.09 -15.22
C ILE A 105 16.30 -20.09 -16.65
N MET A 106 15.95 -18.90 -17.13
CA MET A 106 15.46 -18.73 -18.51
C MET A 106 16.57 -18.99 -19.52
N SER A 107 16.29 -19.80 -20.51
CA SER A 107 17.21 -20.13 -21.60
C SER A 107 16.88 -19.33 -22.86
N ALA A 108 17.88 -19.06 -23.69
CA ALA A 108 17.67 -18.44 -24.99
C ALA A 108 16.84 -19.34 -25.95
N ASP A 109 16.76 -20.64 -25.66
CA ASP A 109 15.98 -21.62 -26.41
C ASP A 109 14.51 -21.70 -25.94
N ASP A 110 14.14 -20.93 -24.90
CA ASP A 110 12.74 -20.85 -24.47
C ASP A 110 11.90 -20.12 -25.52
N ASP A 111 10.56 -20.34 -25.43
CA ASP A 111 9.64 -19.78 -26.40
C ASP A 111 9.76 -18.24 -26.49
N PRO A 112 9.94 -17.68 -27.70
CA PRO A 112 10.07 -16.24 -27.89
C PRO A 112 8.89 -15.42 -27.36
N HIS A 113 7.69 -16.01 -27.28
CA HIS A 113 6.50 -15.34 -26.74
C HIS A 113 6.64 -14.99 -25.25
N LEU A 114 7.44 -15.73 -24.49
CA LEU A 114 7.74 -15.42 -23.07
C LEU A 114 8.54 -14.13 -22.93
N TYR A 115 9.32 -13.77 -23.94
CA TYR A 115 10.15 -12.55 -23.97
C TYR A 115 9.45 -11.34 -24.60
N ALA A 116 8.27 -11.53 -25.19
CA ALA A 116 7.57 -10.48 -25.91
C ALA A 116 7.22 -9.27 -25.03
N SER A 117 7.02 -9.46 -23.75
CA SER A 117 6.70 -8.40 -22.78
C SER A 117 7.93 -7.60 -22.32
N GLN A 118 9.17 -7.97 -22.72
CA GLN A 118 10.42 -7.43 -22.21
C GLN A 118 10.64 -7.58 -20.68
N TYR A 119 9.70 -8.20 -19.99
CA TYR A 119 9.78 -8.48 -18.56
C TYR A 119 10.86 -9.57 -18.27
N LEU A 120 10.93 -10.59 -19.12
CA LEU A 120 11.90 -11.66 -19.01
C LEU A 120 13.07 -11.46 -19.98
N SER A 121 14.22 -11.99 -19.61
CA SER A 121 15.40 -12.09 -20.48
C SER A 121 16.17 -13.38 -20.19
N ALA A 122 16.85 -13.88 -21.21
CA ALA A 122 17.69 -15.09 -21.05
C ALA A 122 18.74 -14.90 -19.94
N GLY A 123 18.98 -15.94 -19.18
CA GLY A 123 19.92 -15.95 -18.05
C GLY A 123 19.33 -15.40 -16.75
N LYS A 124 18.09 -14.93 -16.72
CA LYS A 124 17.41 -14.50 -15.49
C LYS A 124 16.80 -15.70 -14.77
N GLU A 125 16.90 -15.64 -13.45
CA GLU A 125 16.25 -16.58 -12.56
C GLU A 125 14.79 -16.19 -12.39
N VAL A 126 13.89 -17.13 -12.65
CA VAL A 126 12.44 -16.94 -12.51
C VAL A 126 11.86 -18.02 -11.61
N LYS A 127 10.83 -17.66 -10.91
CA LYS A 127 9.95 -18.61 -10.23
C LYS A 127 8.77 -18.91 -11.16
N VAL A 128 8.52 -20.18 -11.40
CA VAL A 128 7.40 -20.65 -12.22
C VAL A 128 6.31 -21.12 -11.27
N LEU A 129 5.22 -20.36 -11.22
CA LEU A 129 3.99 -20.76 -10.55
C LEU A 129 3.12 -21.59 -11.50
N THR A 130 2.66 -22.73 -11.02
CA THR A 130 1.77 -23.58 -11.81
C THR A 130 0.42 -23.71 -11.11
N ALA A 131 -0.66 -23.60 -11.87
CA ALA A 131 -2.02 -23.78 -11.40
C ALA A 131 -2.87 -24.49 -12.44
N PRO A 132 -3.86 -25.30 -12.05
CA PRO A 132 -4.81 -25.87 -13.00
C PRO A 132 -5.72 -24.77 -13.56
N THR A 133 -6.06 -24.87 -14.84
CA THR A 133 -6.92 -23.89 -15.51
C THR A 133 -7.72 -24.55 -16.64
N ASP A 134 -8.90 -23.98 -16.92
CA ASP A 134 -9.73 -24.37 -18.05
C ASP A 134 -9.50 -23.50 -19.30
N LEU A 135 -8.46 -22.64 -19.28
CA LEU A 135 -8.08 -21.82 -20.41
C LEU A 135 -7.54 -22.67 -21.56
N ALA A 136 -7.77 -22.21 -22.78
CA ALA A 136 -7.19 -22.83 -23.96
C ALA A 136 -5.66 -22.74 -23.94
N ASP A 137 -4.99 -23.69 -24.58
CA ASP A 137 -3.54 -23.65 -24.72
C ASP A 137 -3.11 -22.41 -25.49
N GLY A 138 -2.09 -21.72 -24.97
CA GLY A 138 -1.60 -20.48 -25.55
C GLY A 138 -0.77 -19.64 -24.59
N PHE A 139 -0.38 -18.46 -25.08
CA PHE A 139 0.37 -17.47 -24.29
C PHE A 139 -0.55 -16.34 -23.85
N TYR A 140 -0.41 -15.96 -22.61
CA TYR A 140 -1.25 -14.97 -21.95
C TYR A 140 -0.41 -13.97 -21.18
N SER A 141 -1.02 -12.83 -20.88
CA SER A 141 -0.49 -11.88 -19.92
C SER A 141 -1.28 -12.02 -18.65
N ALA A 142 -0.62 -12.40 -17.56
CA ALA A 142 -1.22 -12.59 -16.25
C ALA A 142 -0.84 -11.44 -15.33
N LYS A 143 -1.79 -11.01 -14.51
CA LYS A 143 -1.51 -10.13 -13.36
C LYS A 143 -1.39 -10.99 -12.13
N VAL A 144 -0.23 -10.91 -11.48
CA VAL A 144 0.06 -11.68 -10.27
C VAL A 144 0.16 -10.72 -9.10
N THR A 145 -0.50 -11.05 -8.01
CA THR A 145 -0.34 -10.29 -6.76
C THR A 145 1.06 -10.55 -6.21
N SER A 146 1.90 -9.50 -6.20
CA SER A 146 3.29 -9.63 -5.78
C SER A 146 3.46 -9.39 -4.29
N GLU A 147 2.67 -8.49 -3.72
CA GLU A 147 2.79 -8.12 -2.31
C GLU A 147 1.47 -7.57 -1.78
N ILE A 148 1.15 -7.94 -0.54
CA ILE A 148 0.05 -7.35 0.23
C ILE A 148 0.65 -6.56 1.38
N ILE A 149 0.73 -5.24 1.22
CA ILE A 149 1.31 -4.36 2.23
C ILE A 149 0.18 -3.79 3.10
N ARG A 150 0.33 -3.88 4.41
CA ARG A 150 -0.49 -3.12 5.35
C ARG A 150 0.17 -1.76 5.59
N PRO A 151 -0.51 -0.62 5.39
CA PRO A 151 0.11 0.70 5.52
C PRO A 151 0.80 0.93 6.86
N ILE A 152 0.29 0.34 7.93
CA ILE A 152 0.88 0.46 9.27
C ILE A 152 2.24 -0.22 9.37
N SER A 153 2.51 -1.28 8.61
CA SER A 153 3.81 -1.96 8.63
C SER A 153 4.94 -1.08 8.13
N LEU A 154 4.63 -0.14 7.23
CA LEU A 154 5.62 0.81 6.69
C LEU A 154 6.15 1.78 7.76
N LEU A 155 5.36 2.05 8.81
CA LEU A 155 5.77 2.92 9.92
C LEU A 155 6.76 2.22 10.86
N PHE A 156 6.76 0.89 10.91
CA PHE A 156 7.59 0.09 11.82
C PHE A 156 8.72 -0.68 11.11
N ALA A 157 8.77 -0.65 9.77
CA ALA A 157 9.76 -1.37 8.97
C ALA A 157 11.18 -0.75 9.01
N ASN A 158 11.40 0.31 9.78
CA ASN A 158 12.66 1.07 9.78
C ASN A 158 13.48 0.83 11.07
N HIS A 159 13.63 -0.46 11.45
CA HIS A 159 14.59 -0.82 12.51
C HIS A 159 15.39 -2.05 12.13
#